data_29b94f730eba27e9b646e11e12e5a43d
#
_entry.id   29b94f730eba27e9b646e11e12e5a43d
#
_cell.length_a   1.000
_cell.length_b   1.000
_cell.length_c   1.000
_cell.angle_alpha   90.00
_cell.angle_beta   90.00
_cell.angle_gamma   90.00
#
_symmetry.space_group_name_H-M   'P 1'
#
loop_
_entity.id
_entity.type
_entity.pdbx_description
1 polymer ?
#
loop_
_entity_poly.entity_id
_entity_poly.type
_entity_poly.pdbx_seq_one_letter_code
_entity_poly.pdbx_strand_id
1 'polypeptide(L)'
;MLKQLHLTRRQWLGILKWTLYALFFLFVMIVQTVILARLPIFGIKLTLVPLVLVCVCIREGPERGGVFALLASTVWCLSGADYGNLSIVLLTFCAVLSSVLCIAVLVRSFWTGAVCCLLTMVIHEGGILLFKVLLGRIAPSNLWRVVLPGVALSMLAYPLIYLIVKLIGKTGGDHGV
;
A
#
# COMPACT_ATOMS: atom_id res chain seq x y z
N MET A 1 -30.83 -16.49 -24.45
CA MET A 1 -29.72 -17.48 -24.50
C MET A 1 -28.65 -17.04 -23.52
N LEU A 2 -28.77 -17.39 -22.24
CA LEU A 2 -27.73 -17.20 -21.24
C LEU A 2 -26.74 -18.37 -21.39
N LYS A 3 -25.65 -18.16 -22.12
CA LYS A 3 -24.51 -19.07 -22.08
C LYS A 3 -24.07 -19.12 -20.61
N GLN A 4 -24.27 -20.27 -19.96
CA GLN A 4 -23.72 -20.54 -18.64
C GLN A 4 -22.21 -20.29 -18.73
N LEU A 5 -21.76 -19.23 -18.08
CA LEU A 5 -20.36 -18.92 -17.90
C LEU A 5 -19.76 -20.00 -16.98
N HIS A 6 -19.34 -21.12 -17.58
CA HIS A 6 -18.53 -22.10 -16.89
C HIS A 6 -17.16 -21.47 -16.62
N LEU A 7 -17.07 -20.69 -15.54
CA LEU A 7 -15.81 -20.18 -15.06
C LEU A 7 -14.92 -21.38 -14.69
N THR A 8 -13.77 -21.46 -15.36
CA THR A 8 -12.78 -22.49 -15.06
C THR A 8 -12.31 -22.29 -13.61
N ARG A 9 -12.05 -23.39 -12.87
CA ARG A 9 -11.57 -23.35 -11.47
C ARG A 9 -10.44 -22.34 -11.26
N ARG A 10 -9.58 -22.18 -12.25
CA ARG A 10 -8.46 -21.21 -12.24
C ARG A 10 -8.95 -19.74 -12.26
N GLN A 11 -10.01 -19.45 -12.99
CA GLN A 11 -10.62 -18.11 -13.03
C GLN A 11 -11.32 -17.78 -11.71
N TRP A 12 -12.01 -18.73 -11.11
CA TRP A 12 -12.62 -18.61 -9.79
C TRP A 12 -11.59 -18.30 -8.69
N LEU A 13 -10.47 -19.01 -8.68
CA LEU A 13 -9.38 -18.76 -7.73
C LEU A 13 -8.75 -17.37 -7.93
N GLY A 14 -8.65 -16.92 -9.18
CA GLY A 14 -8.19 -15.57 -9.50
C GLY A 14 -9.13 -14.48 -8.95
N ILE A 15 -10.44 -14.62 -9.18
CA ILE A 15 -11.44 -13.69 -8.65
C ILE A 15 -11.41 -13.68 -7.11
N LEU A 16 -11.39 -14.85 -6.49
CA LEU A 16 -11.31 -14.96 -5.03
C LEU A 16 -10.09 -14.24 -4.46
N LYS A 17 -8.92 -14.41 -5.08
CA LYS A 17 -7.68 -13.73 -4.67
C LYS A 17 -7.82 -12.21 -4.69
N TRP A 18 -8.34 -11.64 -5.80
CA TRP A 18 -8.52 -10.19 -5.92
C TRP A 18 -9.58 -9.65 -4.95
N THR A 19 -10.64 -10.40 -4.73
CA THR A 19 -11.66 -10.06 -3.72
C THR A 19 -11.05 -10.04 -2.31
N LEU A 20 -10.20 -11.00 -1.97
CA LEU A 20 -9.51 -11.04 -0.68
C LEU A 20 -8.53 -9.86 -0.52
N TYR A 21 -7.80 -9.46 -1.57
CA TYR A 21 -6.97 -8.25 -1.52
C TYR A 21 -7.79 -6.99 -1.31
N ALA A 22 -8.92 -6.85 -2.00
CA ALA A 22 -9.82 -5.71 -1.84
C ALA A 22 -10.42 -5.65 -0.43
N LEU A 23 -10.89 -6.78 0.11
CA LEU A 23 -11.41 -6.87 1.47
C LEU A 23 -10.33 -6.55 2.52
N PHE A 24 -9.14 -7.08 2.34
CA PHE A 24 -8.02 -6.79 3.23
C PHE A 24 -7.64 -5.30 3.20
N PHE A 25 -7.58 -4.71 2.01
CA PHE A 25 -7.34 -3.27 1.86
C PHE A 25 -8.42 -2.44 2.57
N LEU A 26 -9.70 -2.75 2.36
CA LEU A 26 -10.81 -2.06 3.02
C LEU A 26 -10.74 -2.22 4.54
N PHE A 27 -10.42 -3.40 5.04
CA PHE A 27 -10.21 -3.64 6.47
C PHE A 27 -9.09 -2.75 7.02
N VAL A 28 -7.92 -2.71 6.39
CA VAL A 28 -6.81 -1.85 6.81
C VAL A 28 -7.19 -0.38 6.75
N MET A 29 -7.93 0.04 5.72
CA MET A 29 -8.42 1.41 5.58
C MET A 29 -9.37 1.78 6.74
N ILE A 30 -10.30 0.91 7.12
CA ILE A 30 -11.19 1.11 8.27
C ILE A 30 -10.38 1.19 9.57
N VAL A 31 -9.45 0.28 9.79
CA VAL A 31 -8.56 0.31 10.96
C VAL A 31 -7.80 1.64 11.03
N GLN A 32 -7.25 2.09 9.92
CA GLN A 32 -6.51 3.34 9.86
C GLN A 32 -7.39 4.57 10.11
N THR A 33 -8.57 4.65 9.49
CA THR A 33 -9.43 5.84 9.55
C THR A 33 -10.26 5.91 10.83
N VAL A 34 -10.66 4.76 11.39
CA VAL A 34 -11.53 4.72 12.58
C VAL A 34 -10.73 4.53 13.86
N ILE A 35 -9.83 3.56 13.89
CA ILE A 35 -9.13 3.18 15.12
C ILE A 35 -7.90 4.06 15.32
N LEU A 36 -7.02 4.13 14.32
CA LEU A 36 -5.75 4.85 14.46
C LEU A 36 -5.92 6.37 14.41
N ALA A 37 -6.96 6.88 13.75
CA ALA A 37 -7.27 8.30 13.77
C ALA A 37 -7.73 8.80 15.16
N ARG A 38 -8.35 7.91 15.96
CA ARG A 38 -8.82 8.24 17.33
C ARG A 38 -7.76 8.02 18.40
N LEU A 39 -6.73 7.24 18.11
CA LEU A 39 -5.63 6.94 19.01
C LEU A 39 -4.34 7.55 18.47
N PRO A 40 -4.11 8.87 18.65
CA PRO A 40 -2.84 9.46 18.27
C PRO A 40 -1.77 8.92 19.20
N ILE A 41 -1.08 7.86 18.79
CA ILE A 41 0.06 7.30 19.53
C ILE A 41 1.17 8.35 19.45
N PHE A 42 1.41 9.06 20.54
CA PHE A 42 2.37 10.19 20.63
C PHE A 42 2.08 11.36 19.66
N GLY A 43 0.82 11.59 19.24
CA GLY A 43 0.48 12.65 18.30
C GLY A 43 0.85 12.37 16.84
N ILE A 44 1.24 11.13 16.52
CA ILE A 44 1.74 10.71 15.21
C ILE A 44 0.62 9.95 14.48
N LYS A 45 0.38 10.30 13.22
CA LYS A 45 -0.54 9.58 12.34
C LYS A 45 0.15 8.34 11.76
N LEU A 46 -0.39 7.17 12.06
CA LEU A 46 0.05 5.91 11.47
C LEU A 46 -0.55 5.74 10.07
N THR A 47 0.28 5.45 9.08
CA THR A 47 -0.15 5.21 7.69
C THR A 47 0.16 3.77 7.28
N LEU A 48 -0.88 2.93 7.21
CA LEU A 48 -0.75 1.50 6.86
C LEU A 48 -1.05 1.23 5.38
N VAL A 49 -1.84 2.08 4.75
CA VAL A 49 -2.28 1.91 3.35
C VAL A 49 -1.11 1.79 2.37
N PRO A 50 -0.06 2.63 2.41
CA PRO A 50 1.10 2.49 1.52
C PRO A 50 1.77 1.12 1.61
N LEU A 51 1.87 0.56 2.83
CA LEU A 51 2.48 -0.76 3.04
C LEU A 51 1.72 -1.88 2.34
N VAL A 52 0.38 -1.85 2.43
CA VAL A 52 -0.49 -2.85 1.76
C VAL A 52 -0.29 -2.77 0.25
N LEU A 53 -0.33 -1.56 -0.33
CA LEU A 53 -0.22 -1.37 -1.77
C LEU A 53 1.12 -1.85 -2.32
N VAL A 54 2.21 -1.50 -1.65
CA VAL A 54 3.56 -1.95 -2.04
C VAL A 54 3.68 -3.47 -1.95
N CYS A 55 3.20 -4.09 -0.85
CA CYS A 55 3.25 -5.54 -0.69
C CYS A 55 2.47 -6.27 -1.79
N VAL A 56 1.27 -5.77 -2.15
CA VAL A 56 0.47 -6.34 -3.23
C VAL A 56 1.16 -6.16 -4.58
N CYS A 57 1.71 -4.97 -4.87
CA CYS A 57 2.44 -4.71 -6.12
C CYS A 57 3.67 -5.58 -6.28
N ILE A 58 4.48 -5.76 -5.24
CA ILE A 58 5.66 -6.63 -5.27
C ILE A 58 5.25 -8.08 -5.55
N ARG A 59 4.11 -8.52 -5.03
CA ARG A 59 3.65 -9.90 -5.18
C ARG A 59 3.04 -10.18 -6.54
N GLU A 60 2.14 -9.31 -7.00
CA GLU A 60 1.36 -9.52 -8.23
C GLU A 60 2.03 -8.95 -9.50
N GLY A 61 3.08 -8.17 -9.32
CA GLY A 61 3.80 -7.52 -10.41
C GLY A 61 3.30 -6.09 -10.71
N PRO A 62 4.06 -5.33 -11.53
CA PRO A 62 3.80 -3.91 -11.76
C PRO A 62 2.49 -3.65 -12.50
N GLU A 63 2.09 -4.52 -13.45
CA GLU A 63 0.88 -4.32 -14.23
C GLU A 63 -0.38 -4.48 -13.38
N ARG A 64 -0.58 -5.67 -12.82
CA ARG A 64 -1.79 -5.99 -12.04
C ARG A 64 -1.81 -5.29 -10.68
N GLY A 65 -0.66 -5.27 -10.02
CA GLY A 65 -0.49 -4.56 -8.76
C GLY A 65 -0.64 -3.05 -8.93
N GLY A 66 -0.15 -2.47 -10.04
CA GLY A 66 -0.29 -1.06 -10.36
C GLY A 66 -1.74 -0.62 -10.55
N VAL A 67 -2.54 -1.40 -11.29
CA VAL A 67 -3.99 -1.16 -11.43
C VAL A 67 -4.67 -1.21 -10.05
N PHE A 68 -4.35 -2.21 -9.24
CA PHE A 68 -4.89 -2.30 -7.88
C PHE A 68 -4.48 -1.11 -7.03
N ALA A 69 -3.20 -0.69 -7.09
CA ALA A 69 -2.70 0.46 -6.35
C ALA A 69 -3.40 1.77 -6.75
N LEU A 70 -3.66 1.96 -8.07
CA LEU A 70 -4.39 3.12 -8.56
C LEU A 70 -5.82 3.18 -8.02
N LEU A 71 -6.55 2.06 -8.12
CA LEU A 71 -7.93 1.99 -7.63
C LEU A 71 -8.00 2.17 -6.12
N ALA A 72 -7.13 1.50 -5.39
CA ALA A 72 -7.10 1.55 -3.93
C ALA A 72 -6.67 2.93 -3.40
N SER A 73 -5.67 3.57 -4.01
CA SER A 73 -5.27 4.93 -3.64
C SER A 73 -6.36 5.97 -3.94
N THR A 74 -7.13 5.78 -5.02
CA THR A 74 -8.29 6.61 -5.34
C THR A 74 -9.39 6.46 -4.28
N VAL A 75 -9.75 5.22 -3.90
CA VAL A 75 -10.72 4.96 -2.84
C VAL A 75 -10.25 5.57 -1.52
N TRP A 76 -8.97 5.46 -1.20
CA TRP A 76 -8.42 6.07 0.01
C TRP A 76 -8.49 7.59 0.00
N CYS A 77 -8.18 8.23 -1.13
CA CYS A 77 -8.31 9.68 -1.26
C CYS A 77 -9.78 10.14 -1.10
N LEU A 78 -10.74 9.40 -1.69
CA LEU A 78 -12.16 9.69 -1.56
C LEU A 78 -12.70 9.51 -0.14
N SER A 79 -12.05 8.71 0.70
CA SER A 79 -12.44 8.52 2.11
C SER A 79 -12.13 9.72 3.02
N GLY A 80 -11.62 10.84 2.46
CA GLY A 80 -11.32 12.05 3.22
C GLY A 80 -9.94 12.04 3.88
N ALA A 81 -9.04 11.17 3.44
CA ALA A 81 -7.64 11.26 3.82
C ALA A 81 -7.09 12.62 3.31
N ASP A 82 -6.54 13.41 4.21
CA ASP A 82 -6.11 14.81 4.05
C ASP A 82 -4.98 15.05 3.01
N TYR A 83 -4.72 14.09 2.13
CA TYR A 83 -3.54 14.09 1.27
C TYR A 83 -3.77 14.60 -0.16
N GLY A 84 -5.03 14.79 -0.58
CA GLY A 84 -5.39 15.30 -1.91
C GLY A 84 -4.97 14.39 -3.08
N ASN A 85 -5.22 14.87 -4.31
CA ASN A 85 -4.97 14.10 -5.54
C ASN A 85 -3.48 13.76 -5.77
N LEU A 86 -2.56 14.54 -5.22
CA LEU A 86 -1.12 14.27 -5.29
C LEU A 86 -0.76 12.91 -4.67
N SER A 87 -1.45 12.54 -3.59
CA SER A 87 -1.23 11.27 -2.91
C SER A 87 -1.54 10.06 -3.80
N ILE A 88 -2.57 10.14 -4.66
CA ILE A 88 -2.94 9.07 -5.58
C ILE A 88 -1.78 8.78 -6.54
N VAL A 89 -1.28 9.84 -7.18
CA VAL A 89 -0.19 9.73 -8.15
C VAL A 89 1.09 9.24 -7.48
N LEU A 90 1.47 9.86 -6.37
CA LEU A 90 2.70 9.54 -5.67
C LEU A 90 2.70 8.10 -5.16
N LEU A 91 1.59 7.66 -4.56
CA LEU A 91 1.47 6.33 -3.98
C LEU A 91 1.45 5.24 -5.05
N THR A 92 0.69 5.46 -6.13
CA THR A 92 0.65 4.52 -7.27
C THR A 92 2.02 4.41 -7.93
N PHE A 93 2.68 5.55 -8.18
CA PHE A 93 4.01 5.58 -8.78
C PHE A 93 5.03 4.84 -7.90
N CYS A 94 5.08 5.13 -6.61
CA CYS A 94 5.99 4.46 -5.68
C CYS A 94 5.74 2.96 -5.58
N ALA A 95 4.47 2.52 -5.56
CA ALA A 95 4.11 1.10 -5.51
C ALA A 95 4.55 0.35 -6.77
N VAL A 96 4.32 0.92 -7.95
CA VAL A 96 4.77 0.35 -9.23
C VAL A 96 6.29 0.34 -9.31
N LEU A 97 6.95 1.44 -8.97
CA LEU A 97 8.41 1.53 -8.96
C LEU A 97 9.05 0.48 -8.04
N SER A 98 8.49 0.28 -6.85
CA SER A 98 8.94 -0.76 -5.91
C SER A 98 8.80 -2.15 -6.49
N SER A 99 7.72 -2.42 -7.23
CA SER A 99 7.51 -3.71 -7.89
C SER A 99 8.52 -3.93 -9.03
N VAL A 100 8.77 -2.91 -9.86
CA VAL A 100 9.76 -2.97 -10.94
C VAL A 100 11.15 -3.20 -10.38
N LEU A 101 11.55 -2.48 -9.33
CA LEU A 101 12.86 -2.65 -8.68
C LEU A 101 13.02 -4.07 -8.11
N CYS A 102 11.96 -4.63 -7.50
CA CYS A 102 11.97 -5.99 -7.00
C CYS A 102 12.15 -7.04 -8.11
N ILE A 103 11.61 -6.80 -9.30
CA ILE A 103 11.73 -7.74 -10.43
C ILE A 103 13.08 -7.58 -11.12
N ALA A 104 13.54 -6.35 -11.30
CA ALA A 104 14.73 -6.05 -12.12
C ALA A 104 16.07 -6.27 -11.38
N VAL A 105 16.13 -5.97 -10.10
CA VAL A 105 17.40 -5.86 -9.36
C VAL A 105 17.42 -6.73 -8.10
N LEU A 106 16.30 -6.90 -7.46
CA LEU A 106 16.22 -7.48 -6.12
C LEU A 106 15.48 -8.83 -6.16
N VAL A 107 16.01 -9.81 -5.42
CA VAL A 107 15.29 -11.08 -5.22
C VAL A 107 14.06 -10.82 -4.34
N ARG A 108 12.91 -11.42 -4.66
CA ARG A 108 11.67 -11.35 -3.87
C ARG A 108 11.86 -11.94 -2.48
N SER A 109 12.43 -11.17 -1.57
CA SER A 109 12.70 -11.54 -0.18
C SER A 109 11.89 -10.67 0.78
N PHE A 110 11.73 -11.15 2.00
CA PHE A 110 11.13 -10.37 3.09
C PHE A 110 11.89 -9.03 3.30
N TRP A 111 13.21 -9.06 3.34
CA TRP A 111 14.05 -7.88 3.54
C TRP A 111 13.95 -6.87 2.40
N THR A 112 13.91 -7.36 1.17
CA THR A 112 13.71 -6.53 -0.02
C THR A 112 12.38 -5.78 0.04
N GLY A 113 11.31 -6.50 0.39
CA GLY A 113 9.99 -5.90 0.58
C GLY A 113 10.01 -4.83 1.69
N ALA A 114 10.72 -5.07 2.80
CA ALA A 114 10.85 -4.11 3.89
C ALA A 114 11.54 -2.82 3.42
N VAL A 115 12.64 -2.93 2.68
CA VAL A 115 13.37 -1.76 2.14
C VAL A 115 12.50 -0.99 1.15
N CYS A 116 11.80 -1.68 0.25
CA CYS A 116 10.88 -1.03 -0.70
C CYS A 116 9.73 -0.32 0.00
N CYS A 117 9.14 -0.94 1.02
CA CYS A 117 8.11 -0.32 1.84
C CYS A 117 8.63 0.93 2.56
N LEU A 118 9.81 0.85 3.16
CA LEU A 118 10.44 1.97 3.84
C LEU A 118 10.68 3.14 2.88
N LEU A 119 11.28 2.87 1.72
CA LEU A 119 11.51 3.89 0.69
C LEU A 119 10.20 4.53 0.23
N THR A 120 9.18 3.72 -0.04
CA THR A 120 7.86 4.23 -0.45
C THR A 120 7.25 5.13 0.63
N MET A 121 7.33 4.72 1.90
CA MET A 121 6.82 5.53 3.01
C MET A 121 7.55 6.86 3.14
N VAL A 122 8.87 6.86 3.05
CA VAL A 122 9.69 8.09 3.11
C VAL A 122 9.37 9.02 1.94
N ILE A 123 9.28 8.48 0.73
CA ILE A 123 8.96 9.28 -0.47
C ILE A 123 7.53 9.82 -0.40
N HIS A 124 6.57 9.01 0.02
CA HIS A 124 5.17 9.39 0.12
C HIS A 124 4.96 10.46 1.19
N GLU A 125 5.35 10.21 2.43
CA GLU A 125 5.19 11.16 3.53
C GLU A 125 6.05 12.42 3.33
N GLY A 126 7.30 12.23 2.88
CA GLY A 126 8.20 13.33 2.57
C GLY A 126 7.71 14.19 1.42
N GLY A 127 7.17 13.57 0.35
CA GLY A 127 6.60 14.28 -0.80
C GLY A 127 5.38 15.12 -0.43
N ILE A 128 4.46 14.57 0.36
CA ILE A 128 3.29 15.29 0.85
C ILE A 128 3.70 16.46 1.75
N LEU A 129 4.66 16.22 2.65
CA LEU A 129 5.12 17.26 3.56
C LEU A 129 5.86 18.37 2.81
N LEU A 130 6.71 18.00 1.84
CA LEU A 130 7.37 18.97 0.96
C LEU A 130 6.36 19.84 0.24
N PHE A 131 5.30 19.24 -0.28
CA PHE A 131 4.23 19.98 -0.94
C PHE A 131 3.50 20.95 0.01
N LYS A 132 3.26 20.54 1.27
CA LYS A 132 2.68 21.40 2.31
C LYS A 132 3.61 22.57 2.69
N VAL A 133 4.92 22.36 2.70
CA VAL A 133 5.92 23.41 2.93
C VAL A 133 5.94 24.40 1.77
N LEU A 134 5.92 23.92 0.52
CA LEU A 134 5.86 24.77 -0.67
C LEU A 134 4.59 25.65 -0.71
N LEU A 135 3.49 25.12 -0.17
CA LEU A 135 2.24 25.89 -0.01
C LEU A 135 2.23 26.82 1.23
N GLY A 136 3.32 26.92 1.96
CA GLY A 136 3.43 27.77 3.15
C GLY A 136 2.60 27.33 4.36
N ARG A 137 2.11 26.06 4.35
CA ARG A 137 1.24 25.55 5.42
C ARG A 137 1.98 25.02 6.64
N ILE A 138 3.25 24.68 6.51
CA ILE A 138 4.06 24.07 7.59
C ILE A 138 5.49 24.64 7.51
N ALA A 139 6.08 24.90 8.68
CA ALA A 139 7.49 25.30 8.77
C ALA A 139 8.43 24.13 8.48
N PRO A 140 9.52 24.32 7.72
CA PRO A 140 10.44 23.26 7.30
C PRO A 140 11.17 22.57 8.47
N SER A 141 11.31 23.25 9.61
CA SER A 141 11.99 22.73 10.81
C SER A 141 11.31 21.53 11.45
N ASN A 142 10.02 21.29 11.19
CA ASN A 142 9.23 20.21 11.81
C ASN A 142 9.14 18.95 10.95
N LEU A 143 9.69 18.97 9.73
CA LEU A 143 9.62 17.87 8.77
C LEU A 143 10.07 16.53 9.37
N TRP A 144 11.29 16.48 9.87
CA TRP A 144 11.91 15.24 10.36
C TRP A 144 11.29 14.72 11.64
N ARG A 145 10.80 15.61 12.51
CA ARG A 145 10.18 15.22 13.78
C ARG A 145 8.82 14.54 13.61
N VAL A 146 8.15 14.77 12.47
CA VAL A 146 6.85 14.16 12.20
C VAL A 146 6.98 12.91 11.34
N VAL A 147 7.83 12.92 10.30
CA VAL A 147 7.96 11.81 9.34
C VAL A 147 8.65 10.60 9.96
N LEU A 148 9.80 10.80 10.60
CA LEU A 148 10.61 9.67 11.10
C LEU A 148 9.86 8.75 12.06
N PRO A 149 9.21 9.25 13.12
CA PRO A 149 8.51 8.36 14.04
C PRO A 149 7.25 7.74 13.41
N GLY A 150 6.57 8.44 12.49
CA GLY A 150 5.43 7.89 11.73
C GLY A 150 5.83 6.71 10.85
N VAL A 151 6.92 6.84 10.11
CA VAL A 151 7.47 5.77 9.27
C VAL A 151 7.94 4.60 10.14
N ALA A 152 8.69 4.85 11.20
CA ALA A 152 9.20 3.82 12.11
C ALA A 152 8.06 3.00 12.72
N LEU A 153 7.03 3.68 13.20
CA LEU A 153 5.87 3.03 13.82
C LEU A 153 5.05 2.24 12.80
N SER A 154 4.87 2.77 11.59
CA SER A 154 4.17 2.07 10.50
C SER A 154 4.93 0.82 10.06
N MET A 155 6.28 0.85 10.07
CA MET A 155 7.10 -0.31 9.72
C MET A 155 6.98 -1.48 10.71
N LEU A 156 6.56 -1.24 11.95
CA LEU A 156 6.25 -2.32 12.89
C LEU A 156 5.07 -3.19 12.40
N ALA A 157 4.14 -2.63 11.63
CA ALA A 157 3.04 -3.38 11.05
C ALA A 157 3.42 -4.15 9.78
N TYR A 158 4.58 -3.85 9.17
CA TYR A 158 5.02 -4.48 7.93
C TYR A 158 5.04 -6.02 7.97
N PRO A 159 5.63 -6.70 8.97
CA PRO A 159 5.69 -8.16 8.98
C PRO A 159 4.31 -8.80 8.99
N LEU A 160 3.35 -8.20 9.69
CA LEU A 160 1.97 -8.68 9.72
C LEU A 160 1.30 -8.53 8.34
N ILE A 161 1.41 -7.36 7.73
CA ILE A 161 0.85 -7.06 6.41
C ILE A 161 1.47 -7.98 5.35
N TYR A 162 2.79 -8.12 5.36
CA TYR A 162 3.51 -9.00 4.44
C TYR A 162 3.04 -10.45 4.55
N LEU A 163 2.84 -10.95 5.77
CA LEU A 163 2.39 -12.32 6.01
C LEU A 163 0.98 -12.54 5.48
N ILE A 164 0.05 -11.61 5.71
CA ILE A 164 -1.33 -11.68 5.22
C ILE A 164 -1.36 -11.64 3.69
N VAL A 165 -0.65 -10.70 3.06
CA VAL A 165 -0.55 -10.59 1.60
C VAL A 165 0.07 -11.86 0.99
N LYS A 166 1.07 -12.45 1.66
CA LYS A 166 1.69 -13.72 1.27
C LYS A 166 0.69 -14.87 1.34
N LEU A 167 -0.15 -14.93 2.36
CA LEU A 167 -1.19 -15.97 2.51
C LEU A 167 -2.25 -15.83 1.42
N ILE A 168 -2.77 -14.61 1.19
CA ILE A 168 -3.75 -14.34 0.13
C ILE A 168 -3.19 -14.72 -1.24
N GLY A 169 -1.94 -14.38 -1.54
CA GLY A 169 -1.31 -14.74 -2.80
C GLY A 169 -1.22 -16.25 -3.04
N LYS A 170 -1.08 -17.07 -2.00
CA LYS A 170 -1.08 -18.54 -2.12
C LYS A 170 -2.44 -19.11 -2.52
N THR A 171 -3.56 -18.48 -2.15
CA THR A 171 -4.91 -18.97 -2.48
C THR A 171 -5.21 -18.92 -3.98
N GLY A 172 -4.52 -18.07 -4.74
CA GLY A 172 -4.67 -17.94 -6.18
C GLY A 172 -4.02 -19.02 -7.04
N GLY A 173 -3.38 -20.02 -6.45
CA GLY A 173 -2.74 -21.13 -7.19
C GLY A 173 -1.40 -20.77 -7.83
N ASP A 174 -0.84 -19.60 -7.56
CA ASP A 174 0.53 -19.25 -7.90
C ASP A 174 1.49 -19.98 -6.93
N HIS A 175 1.80 -21.23 -7.27
CA HIS A 175 3.01 -21.86 -6.78
C HIS A 175 4.15 -21.07 -7.39
N GLY A 176 4.87 -20.31 -6.55
CA GLY A 176 5.87 -19.34 -6.96
C GLY A 176 6.88 -19.90 -7.96
N VAL A 177 7.09 -19.11 -9.01
CA VAL A 177 8.35 -19.09 -9.75
C VAL A 177 9.34 -18.27 -8.96
#